data_90cc27673f9a7efa49f973bbe3d4be18
#
_entry.id   90cc27673f9a7efa49f973bbe3d4be18
#
_cell.length_a   1.000
_cell.length_b   1.000
_cell.length_c   1.000
_cell.angle_alpha   90.00
_cell.angle_beta   90.00
_cell.angle_gamma   90.00
#
_symmetry.space_group_name_H-M   'P 1'
#
loop_
_entity.id
_entity.type
_entity.pdbx_description
1 polymer ?
#
loop_
_entity_poly.entity_id
_entity_poly.type
_entity_poly.pdbx_seq_one_letter_code
_entity_poly.pdbx_strand_id
1 'polypeptide(L)'
;MAQPIRFVSTVNSSRLAAAAAGGRRAWRRLAMGAALALAALAGPAVAQDSEEAGFQGYLQLLAAKARGAGVREQTIASVLPGLTFNPRVIAFDRSQPGGAQSGGGTPSFEPYRRRHVDSVRIAKGRRIYAESMQQIETVSRRYGVPGPVILAIWGHESNFGSYTGDFDLPRSLASLAFEGRRRELFADEFVAVLKMIDRGVPRQKLVGSWAGAFGNPQFLPSVYLRVAQDADGDGLPDIWASRADTIASIANYFRDAGWRPGEPWGFAVTAPAGLDRSRLGTALASPRCPLVFARHSRWRTLREWRAMGIMPQAGVWPAGDDTLATFFEPDGPGRTAYLLTGNYRVILDYNCSNFYALSVGLLADEISR
;
A
#
# COMPACT_ATOMS: atom_id res chain seq x y z
N MET A 1 3.69 -4.96 -18.19
CA MET A 1 3.32 -3.69 -17.52
C MET A 1 2.54 -4.03 -16.26
N ALA A 2 3.20 -3.99 -15.11
CA ALA A 2 2.59 -4.36 -13.84
C ALA A 2 1.66 -3.24 -13.35
N GLN A 3 0.40 -3.56 -13.08
CA GLN A 3 -0.51 -2.62 -12.42
C GLN A 3 -0.13 -2.49 -10.94
N PRO A 4 -0.15 -1.28 -10.37
CA PRO A 4 0.17 -1.06 -8.97
C PRO A 4 -0.90 -1.64 -8.05
N ILE A 5 -0.45 -2.24 -6.95
CA ILE A 5 -1.32 -2.75 -5.89
C ILE A 5 -1.87 -1.55 -5.13
N ARG A 6 -3.19 -1.38 -5.12
CA ARG A 6 -3.87 -0.43 -4.24
C ARG A 6 -4.06 -1.09 -2.88
N PHE A 7 -3.27 -0.69 -1.91
CA PHE A 7 -3.53 -1.04 -0.52
C PHE A 7 -4.61 -0.11 0.03
N VAL A 8 -5.81 -0.64 0.21
CA VAL A 8 -6.83 0.00 1.04
C VAL A 8 -6.85 -0.79 2.35
N SER A 9 -6.17 -0.26 3.35
CA SER A 9 -6.28 -0.73 4.73
C SER A 9 -7.63 -0.30 5.29
N THR A 10 -8.66 -1.14 5.16
CA THR A 10 -9.91 -1.01 5.90
C THR A 10 -10.22 -2.34 6.57
N VAL A 11 -9.74 -2.46 7.81
CA VAL A 11 -10.28 -3.48 8.72
C VAL A 11 -11.61 -2.93 9.27
N ASN A 12 -12.71 -3.46 8.78
CA ASN A 12 -14.03 -3.20 9.34
C ASN A 12 -14.40 -4.37 10.27
N SER A 13 -14.10 -4.20 11.55
CA SER A 13 -14.54 -5.10 12.62
C SER A 13 -15.84 -4.56 13.20
N SER A 14 -16.97 -4.97 12.68
CA SER A 14 -18.23 -5.01 13.44
C SER A 14 -19.36 -5.57 12.58
N ARG A 15 -19.87 -6.72 12.98
CA ARG A 15 -21.28 -7.15 13.12
C ARG A 15 -21.42 -8.65 12.94
N LEU A 16 -21.35 -9.32 14.08
CA LEU A 16 -22.03 -10.59 14.30
C LEU A 16 -22.97 -10.35 15.48
N ALA A 17 -24.26 -10.32 15.22
CA ALA A 17 -25.29 -10.59 16.22
C ALA A 17 -26.62 -10.93 15.55
N ALA A 18 -27.04 -12.16 15.81
CA ALA A 18 -28.41 -12.61 16.08
C ALA A 18 -29.49 -12.49 14.99
N ALA A 19 -30.02 -13.65 14.61
CA ALA A 19 -31.45 -13.90 14.69
C ALA A 19 -31.71 -15.42 14.72
N ALA A 20 -32.06 -15.92 15.91
CA ALA A 20 -32.77 -17.17 16.09
C ALA A 20 -34.23 -16.80 16.29
N ALA A 21 -35.15 -17.47 15.61
CA ALA A 21 -36.42 -17.98 16.19
C ALA A 21 -37.46 -18.35 15.09
N GLY A 22 -38.00 -19.51 15.24
CA GLY A 22 -39.43 -19.69 15.01
C GLY A 22 -39.88 -20.61 13.88
N GLY A 23 -40.41 -21.81 14.24
CA GLY A 23 -41.51 -22.32 13.49
C GLY A 23 -41.52 -23.82 13.16
N ARG A 24 -41.99 -24.62 14.12
CA ARG A 24 -42.39 -26.05 13.88
C ARG A 24 -43.68 -26.14 13.09
N ARG A 25 -43.73 -27.10 12.14
CA ARG A 25 -44.87 -27.93 11.64
C ARG A 25 -44.53 -28.39 10.23
N ALA A 26 -44.67 -29.61 9.78
CA ALA A 26 -45.43 -30.79 10.19
C ALA A 26 -44.88 -31.98 9.40
N TRP A 27 -44.88 -33.13 10.02
CA TRP A 27 -44.66 -34.45 9.45
C TRP A 27 -45.75 -34.81 8.42
N ARG A 28 -45.33 -35.31 7.26
CA ARG A 28 -45.88 -36.48 6.55
C ARG A 28 -45.58 -36.44 5.06
N ARG A 29 -44.71 -37.34 4.60
CA ARG A 29 -44.98 -38.34 3.56
C ARG A 29 -43.66 -39.08 3.29
N LEU A 30 -43.69 -40.31 3.67
CA LEU A 30 -42.68 -41.33 3.42
C LEU A 30 -42.73 -41.82 1.99
N ALA A 31 -41.51 -42.24 1.56
CA ALA A 31 -41.22 -43.24 0.52
C ALA A 31 -41.40 -42.81 -0.95
N MET A 32 -40.29 -42.45 -1.52
CA MET A 32 -39.69 -42.91 -2.78
C MET A 32 -38.56 -41.92 -3.18
N GLY A 33 -37.31 -42.37 -3.11
CA GLY A 33 -36.17 -41.51 -3.49
C GLY A 33 -34.84 -41.84 -2.82
N ALA A 34 -34.60 -43.11 -2.45
CA ALA A 34 -33.33 -43.49 -1.81
C ALA A 34 -32.14 -43.71 -2.76
N ALA A 35 -32.20 -43.23 -3.98
CA ALA A 35 -31.12 -43.41 -4.99
C ALA A 35 -30.50 -42.12 -5.54
N LEU A 36 -30.93 -40.92 -5.11
CA LEU A 36 -30.38 -39.62 -5.58
C LEU A 36 -29.73 -38.79 -4.49
N ALA A 37 -29.67 -39.25 -3.23
CA ALA A 37 -29.13 -38.49 -2.11
C ALA A 37 -27.63 -38.74 -1.81
N LEU A 38 -26.95 -39.64 -2.52
CA LEU A 38 -25.52 -39.91 -2.33
C LEU A 38 -24.58 -39.07 -3.22
N ALA A 39 -25.09 -38.33 -4.20
CA ALA A 39 -24.27 -37.49 -5.07
C ALA A 39 -24.09 -36.05 -4.56
N ALA A 40 -24.82 -35.61 -3.52
CA ALA A 40 -24.80 -34.22 -3.03
C ALA A 40 -23.85 -34.00 -1.83
N LEU A 41 -23.21 -35.02 -1.29
CA LEU A 41 -22.28 -34.92 -0.13
C LEU A 41 -20.78 -34.93 -0.53
N ALA A 42 -20.46 -35.11 -1.82
CA ALA A 42 -19.08 -35.13 -2.28
C ALA A 42 -18.58 -33.79 -2.85
N GLY A 43 -19.41 -32.74 -2.92
CA GLY A 43 -19.11 -31.50 -3.66
C GLY A 43 -17.95 -30.66 -3.11
N PRO A 44 -17.92 -30.22 -1.83
CA PRO A 44 -16.90 -29.28 -1.39
C PRO A 44 -15.52 -29.90 -1.14
N ALA A 45 -15.45 -31.15 -0.66
CA ALA A 45 -14.17 -31.80 -0.36
C ALA A 45 -13.39 -32.16 -1.63
N VAL A 46 -14.06 -32.71 -2.65
CA VAL A 46 -13.43 -33.08 -3.93
C VAL A 46 -12.93 -31.83 -4.70
N ALA A 47 -13.65 -30.71 -4.60
CA ALA A 47 -13.21 -29.45 -5.19
C ALA A 47 -11.95 -28.88 -4.52
N GLN A 48 -11.87 -28.95 -3.18
CA GLN A 48 -10.69 -28.53 -2.42
C GLN A 48 -9.48 -29.41 -2.71
N ASP A 49 -9.64 -30.74 -2.80
CA ASP A 49 -8.55 -31.65 -3.11
C ASP A 49 -7.99 -31.42 -4.53
N SER A 50 -8.85 -31.11 -5.50
CA SER A 50 -8.40 -30.78 -6.87
C SER A 50 -7.70 -29.42 -6.94
N GLU A 51 -8.14 -28.41 -6.17
CA GLU A 51 -7.51 -27.10 -6.11
C GLU A 51 -6.13 -27.18 -5.41
N GLU A 52 -6.02 -27.95 -4.33
CA GLU A 52 -4.74 -28.20 -3.66
C GLU A 52 -3.77 -28.96 -4.57
N ALA A 53 -4.23 -29.99 -5.28
CA ALA A 53 -3.40 -30.74 -6.23
C ALA A 53 -2.89 -29.84 -7.38
N GLY A 54 -3.75 -28.96 -7.90
CA GLY A 54 -3.37 -27.96 -8.89
C GLY A 54 -2.34 -26.96 -8.35
N PHE A 55 -2.52 -26.52 -7.11
CA PHE A 55 -1.56 -25.65 -6.42
C PHE A 55 -0.20 -26.32 -6.24
N GLN A 56 -0.15 -27.58 -5.82
CA GLN A 56 1.09 -28.35 -5.68
C GLN A 56 1.82 -28.49 -7.03
N GLY A 57 1.08 -28.73 -8.12
CA GLY A 57 1.64 -28.70 -9.47
C GLY A 57 2.21 -27.33 -9.85
N TYR A 58 1.53 -26.25 -9.48
CA TYR A 58 2.00 -24.89 -9.75
C TYR A 58 3.26 -24.52 -8.95
N LEU A 59 3.43 -25.06 -7.73
CA LEU A 59 4.65 -24.86 -6.95
C LEU A 59 5.90 -25.35 -7.71
N GLN A 60 5.79 -26.37 -8.57
CA GLN A 60 6.91 -26.82 -9.40
C GLN A 60 7.31 -25.76 -10.44
N LEU A 61 6.35 -25.02 -10.99
CA LEU A 61 6.62 -23.88 -11.89
C LEU A 61 7.29 -22.72 -11.12
N LEU A 62 6.84 -22.44 -9.92
CA LEU A 62 7.48 -21.44 -9.06
C LEU A 62 8.90 -21.87 -8.67
N ALA A 63 9.13 -23.15 -8.39
CA ALA A 63 10.47 -23.68 -8.14
C ALA A 63 11.39 -23.49 -9.34
N ALA A 64 10.90 -23.80 -10.56
CA ALA A 64 11.67 -23.59 -11.79
C ALA A 64 11.99 -22.11 -12.01
N LYS A 65 11.02 -21.21 -11.79
CA LYS A 65 11.22 -19.76 -11.86
C LYS A 65 12.25 -19.29 -10.84
N ALA A 66 12.20 -19.78 -9.60
CA ALA A 66 13.14 -19.45 -8.55
C ALA A 66 14.57 -19.90 -8.88
N ARG A 67 14.76 -21.13 -9.40
CA ARG A 67 16.06 -21.62 -9.91
C ARG A 67 16.60 -20.73 -11.02
N GLY A 68 15.76 -20.43 -12.01
CA GLY A 68 16.13 -19.55 -13.12
C GLY A 68 16.51 -18.12 -12.66
N ALA A 69 16.00 -17.69 -11.50
CA ALA A 69 16.33 -16.43 -10.88
C ALA A 69 17.52 -16.49 -9.91
N GLY A 70 18.19 -17.65 -9.77
CA GLY A 70 19.39 -17.84 -8.96
C GLY A 70 19.13 -18.07 -7.47
N VAL A 71 17.92 -18.50 -7.06
CA VAL A 71 17.64 -18.91 -5.68
C VAL A 71 18.31 -20.25 -5.39
N ARG A 72 18.93 -20.38 -4.21
CA ARG A 72 19.60 -21.61 -3.79
C ARG A 72 18.61 -22.77 -3.66
N GLU A 73 19.02 -23.95 -4.13
CA GLU A 73 18.19 -25.16 -4.08
C GLU A 73 17.79 -25.53 -2.65
N GLN A 74 18.69 -25.31 -1.68
CA GLN A 74 18.41 -25.54 -0.28
C GLN A 74 17.24 -24.69 0.21
N THR A 75 17.14 -23.43 -0.22
CA THR A 75 16.03 -22.52 0.13
C THR A 75 14.73 -23.00 -0.50
N ILE A 76 14.77 -23.38 -1.79
CA ILE A 76 13.60 -23.93 -2.49
C ILE A 76 13.09 -25.19 -1.76
N ALA A 77 13.98 -26.13 -1.47
CA ALA A 77 13.65 -27.38 -0.80
C ALA A 77 13.16 -27.21 0.65
N SER A 78 13.57 -26.14 1.34
CA SER A 78 13.13 -25.87 2.72
C SER A 78 11.78 -25.16 2.80
N VAL A 79 11.37 -24.44 1.75
CA VAL A 79 10.16 -23.59 1.80
C VAL A 79 8.98 -24.24 1.09
N LEU A 80 9.15 -24.74 -0.13
CA LEU A 80 8.04 -25.15 -0.98
C LEU A 80 7.23 -26.35 -0.44
N PRO A 81 7.85 -27.42 0.11
CA PRO A 81 7.08 -28.58 0.55
C PRO A 81 6.08 -28.33 1.67
N GLY A 82 6.27 -27.25 2.44
CA GLY A 82 5.36 -26.86 3.53
C GLY A 82 4.23 -25.90 3.10
N LEU A 83 4.16 -25.52 1.82
CA LEU A 83 3.15 -24.58 1.35
C LEU A 83 1.85 -25.30 0.96
N THR A 84 0.73 -24.79 1.41
CA THR A 84 -0.62 -25.21 1.04
C THR A 84 -1.41 -24.03 0.47
N PHE A 85 -2.38 -24.32 -0.37
CA PHE A 85 -3.25 -23.26 -0.92
C PHE A 85 -3.97 -22.48 0.18
N ASN A 86 -4.14 -21.18 -0.03
CA ASN A 86 -4.82 -20.30 0.94
C ASN A 86 -6.03 -19.62 0.30
N PRO A 87 -7.24 -20.21 0.38
CA PRO A 87 -8.44 -19.64 -0.21
C PRO A 87 -8.86 -18.32 0.44
N ARG A 88 -8.49 -18.07 1.70
CA ARG A 88 -8.78 -16.79 2.39
C ARG A 88 -8.08 -15.61 1.72
N VAL A 89 -6.84 -15.80 1.25
CA VAL A 89 -6.09 -14.78 0.51
C VAL A 89 -6.80 -14.42 -0.79
N ILE A 90 -7.32 -15.44 -1.50
CA ILE A 90 -8.06 -15.25 -2.75
C ILE A 90 -9.38 -14.51 -2.51
N ALA A 91 -10.08 -14.83 -1.43
CA ALA A 91 -11.30 -14.12 -1.05
C ALA A 91 -11.04 -12.62 -0.82
N PHE A 92 -9.94 -12.26 -0.14
CA PHE A 92 -9.54 -10.86 0.03
C PHE A 92 -9.16 -10.20 -1.30
N ASP A 93 -8.43 -10.89 -2.17
CA ASP A 93 -8.05 -10.34 -3.46
C ASP A 93 -9.27 -10.05 -4.35
N ARG A 94 -10.24 -10.96 -4.37
CA ARG A 94 -11.50 -10.79 -5.14
C ARG A 94 -12.42 -9.72 -4.55
N SER A 95 -12.38 -9.51 -3.23
CA SER A 95 -13.18 -8.48 -2.56
C SER A 95 -12.66 -7.05 -2.74
N GLN A 96 -11.45 -6.89 -3.31
CA GLN A 96 -10.95 -5.55 -3.63
C GLN A 96 -11.83 -4.90 -4.69
N PRO A 97 -12.23 -3.63 -4.50
CA PRO A 97 -12.96 -2.90 -5.54
C PRO A 97 -12.16 -2.93 -6.84
N GLY A 98 -12.73 -3.52 -7.87
CA GLY A 98 -12.18 -3.42 -9.22
C GLY A 98 -12.01 -1.95 -9.59
N GLY A 99 -10.88 -1.58 -10.17
CA GLY A 99 -10.62 -0.20 -10.59
C GLY A 99 -11.75 0.32 -11.49
N ALA A 100 -12.24 1.51 -11.20
CA ALA A 100 -13.43 2.17 -11.73
C ALA A 100 -14.74 1.69 -11.06
N GLN A 101 -15.08 2.29 -9.93
CA GLN A 101 -16.47 2.35 -9.51
C GLN A 101 -17.21 3.23 -10.53
N SER A 102 -17.82 2.59 -11.50
CA SER A 102 -18.79 3.20 -12.39
C SER A 102 -20.04 3.53 -11.56
N GLY A 103 -20.35 4.82 -11.37
CA GLY A 103 -21.67 5.27 -10.99
C GLY A 103 -21.86 6.00 -9.67
N GLY A 104 -20.84 6.18 -8.83
CA GLY A 104 -20.91 7.05 -7.66
C GLY A 104 -20.04 8.28 -7.85
N GLY A 105 -20.49 9.46 -7.42
CA GLY A 105 -19.67 10.68 -7.40
C GLY A 105 -18.33 10.44 -6.69
N THR A 106 -17.33 11.26 -6.98
CA THR A 106 -16.02 11.16 -6.32
C THR A 106 -16.19 11.25 -4.80
N PRO A 107 -15.71 10.27 -4.02
CA PRO A 107 -15.81 10.34 -2.56
C PRO A 107 -15.14 11.61 -2.04
N SER A 108 -15.68 12.19 -0.96
CA SER A 108 -15.05 13.31 -0.28
C SER A 108 -13.75 12.87 0.41
N PHE A 109 -12.73 13.73 0.36
CA PHE A 109 -11.45 13.51 1.02
C PHE A 109 -11.55 13.64 2.54
N GLU A 110 -12.41 14.52 3.04
CA GLU A 110 -12.47 14.88 4.46
C GLU A 110 -12.70 13.69 5.42
N PRO A 111 -13.60 12.70 5.13
CA PRO A 111 -13.72 11.51 5.97
C PRO A 111 -12.44 10.65 5.98
N TYR A 112 -11.73 10.59 4.85
CA TYR A 112 -10.45 9.89 4.75
C TYR A 112 -9.38 10.61 5.57
N ARG A 113 -9.26 11.93 5.41
CA ARG A 113 -8.33 12.79 6.17
C ARG A 113 -8.50 12.59 7.67
N ARG A 114 -9.73 12.72 8.20
CA ARG A 114 -10.01 12.56 9.64
C ARG A 114 -9.60 11.21 10.20
N ARG A 115 -9.67 10.15 9.40
CA ARG A 115 -9.28 8.79 9.80
C ARG A 115 -7.77 8.59 9.82
N HIS A 116 -7.03 9.28 8.97
CA HIS A 116 -5.60 9.04 8.75
C HIS A 116 -4.70 10.17 9.26
N VAL A 117 -5.25 11.36 9.51
CA VAL A 117 -4.57 12.50 10.12
C VAL A 117 -5.31 12.83 11.42
N ASP A 118 -5.34 11.88 12.33
CA ASP A 118 -5.99 11.95 13.63
C ASP A 118 -5.00 12.34 14.74
N SER A 119 -5.54 12.87 15.86
CA SER A 119 -4.74 13.34 16.97
C SER A 119 -3.86 12.28 17.62
N VAL A 120 -4.31 11.01 17.63
CA VAL A 120 -3.55 9.90 18.23
C VAL A 120 -2.32 9.60 17.39
N ARG A 121 -2.49 9.51 16.07
CA ARG A 121 -1.39 9.27 15.13
C ARG A 121 -0.41 10.43 15.10
N ILE A 122 -0.91 11.69 15.12
CA ILE A 122 -0.08 12.89 15.22
C ILE A 122 0.76 12.86 16.51
N ALA A 123 0.12 12.66 17.68
CA ALA A 123 0.82 12.62 18.96
C ALA A 123 1.88 11.50 19.01
N LYS A 124 1.56 10.31 18.46
CA LYS A 124 2.51 9.19 18.38
C LYS A 124 3.69 9.53 17.46
N GLY A 125 3.44 10.16 16.31
CA GLY A 125 4.48 10.60 15.38
C GLY A 125 5.42 11.63 16.00
N ARG A 126 4.88 12.65 16.66
CA ARG A 126 5.67 13.69 17.39
C ARG A 126 6.52 13.08 18.49
N ARG A 127 5.96 12.14 19.27
CA ARG A 127 6.71 11.44 20.31
C ARG A 127 7.88 10.66 19.72
N ILE A 128 7.65 9.86 18.67
CA ILE A 128 8.73 9.10 18.01
C ILE A 128 9.77 10.04 17.42
N TYR A 129 9.35 11.18 16.85
CA TYR A 129 10.27 12.20 16.35
C TYR A 129 11.19 12.71 17.46
N ALA A 130 10.61 13.10 18.59
CA ALA A 130 11.38 13.60 19.74
C ALA A 130 12.32 12.53 20.33
N GLU A 131 11.83 11.30 20.50
CA GLU A 131 12.61 10.17 21.04
C GLU A 131 13.77 9.75 20.13
N SER A 132 13.68 9.97 18.82
CA SER A 132 14.66 9.51 17.83
C SER A 132 15.22 10.66 16.99
N MET A 133 15.15 11.89 17.47
CA MET A 133 15.50 13.12 16.72
C MET A 133 16.87 13.01 16.05
N GLN A 134 17.90 12.69 16.81
CA GLN A 134 19.29 12.61 16.30
C GLN A 134 19.40 11.59 15.14
N GLN A 135 18.76 10.44 15.27
CA GLN A 135 18.76 9.39 14.26
C GLN A 135 17.98 9.82 13.01
N ILE A 136 16.77 10.38 13.19
CA ILE A 136 15.94 10.87 12.10
C ILE A 136 16.64 11.97 11.34
N GLU A 137 17.25 12.93 12.00
CA GLU A 137 17.98 14.01 11.33
C GLU A 137 19.22 13.52 10.59
N THR A 138 19.93 12.52 11.15
CA THR A 138 21.06 11.90 10.47
C THR A 138 20.63 11.23 9.18
N VAL A 139 19.52 10.47 9.21
CA VAL A 139 18.91 9.84 8.04
C VAL A 139 18.39 10.92 7.07
N SER A 140 17.70 11.96 7.57
CA SER A 140 17.20 13.07 6.73
C SER A 140 18.32 13.74 5.95
N ARG A 141 19.44 14.04 6.59
CA ARG A 141 20.62 14.62 5.91
C ARG A 141 21.21 13.67 4.87
N ARG A 142 21.31 12.38 5.19
CA ARG A 142 21.89 11.36 4.30
C ARG A 142 21.05 11.13 3.03
N TYR A 143 19.74 11.11 3.16
CA TYR A 143 18.83 10.74 2.07
C TYR A 143 18.08 11.93 1.47
N GLY A 144 18.15 13.11 2.09
CA GLY A 144 17.48 14.32 1.66
C GLY A 144 15.96 14.32 1.88
N VAL A 145 15.44 13.38 2.69
CA VAL A 145 14.00 13.21 2.97
C VAL A 145 13.70 13.76 4.37
N PRO A 146 12.74 14.68 4.54
CA PRO A 146 12.41 15.20 5.86
C PRO A 146 11.89 14.12 6.81
N GLY A 147 12.35 14.14 8.06
CA GLY A 147 11.95 13.18 9.10
C GLY A 147 10.43 13.05 9.28
N PRO A 148 9.66 14.16 9.32
CA PRO A 148 8.20 14.09 9.38
C PRO A 148 7.57 13.30 8.24
N VAL A 149 8.10 13.38 7.01
CA VAL A 149 7.61 12.59 5.85
C VAL A 149 7.86 11.09 6.07
N ILE A 150 9.06 10.73 6.54
CA ILE A 150 9.41 9.33 6.86
C ILE A 150 8.43 8.78 7.91
N LEU A 151 8.19 9.53 8.97
CA LEU A 151 7.27 9.15 10.04
C LEU A 151 5.82 9.10 9.59
N ALA A 152 5.41 9.99 8.68
CA ALA A 152 4.06 9.97 8.13
C ALA A 152 3.80 8.68 7.33
N ILE A 153 4.75 8.21 6.54
CA ILE A 153 4.66 6.89 5.87
C ILE A 153 4.54 5.78 6.91
N TRP A 154 5.45 5.72 7.89
CA TRP A 154 5.38 4.69 8.92
C TRP A 154 4.05 4.69 9.67
N GLY A 155 3.54 5.89 9.98
CA GLY A 155 2.24 6.06 10.62
C GLY A 155 1.07 5.59 9.76
N HIS A 156 1.12 5.83 8.44
CA HIS A 156 0.08 5.39 7.50
C HIS A 156 0.09 3.89 7.27
N GLU A 157 1.27 3.29 7.10
CA GLU A 157 1.40 1.90 6.71
C GLU A 157 1.06 0.92 7.83
N SER A 158 1.60 1.13 9.01
CA SER A 158 1.46 0.17 10.10
C SER A 158 1.03 0.78 11.44
N ASN A 159 0.60 2.06 11.45
CA ASN A 159 0.38 2.83 12.67
C ASN A 159 1.61 2.74 13.60
N PHE A 160 2.78 3.02 13.03
CA PHE A 160 4.09 2.93 13.69
C PHE A 160 4.34 1.54 14.28
N GLY A 161 4.14 0.50 13.49
CA GLY A 161 4.40 -0.88 13.86
C GLY A 161 3.32 -1.55 14.70
N SER A 162 2.17 -0.89 14.95
CA SER A 162 1.09 -1.49 15.74
C SER A 162 0.36 -2.62 15.00
N TYR A 163 0.43 -2.64 13.68
CA TYR A 163 -0.16 -3.67 12.83
C TYR A 163 0.64 -3.86 11.55
N THR A 164 1.20 -5.05 11.36
CA THR A 164 2.04 -5.39 10.19
C THR A 164 1.51 -6.56 9.37
N GLY A 165 0.37 -7.15 9.79
CA GLY A 165 -0.23 -8.33 9.16
C GLY A 165 0.18 -9.64 9.84
N ASP A 166 -0.58 -10.71 9.55
CA ASP A 166 -0.45 -12.03 10.17
C ASP A 166 -0.43 -13.19 9.15
N PHE A 167 -0.34 -12.87 7.87
CA PHE A 167 -0.31 -13.86 6.80
C PHE A 167 1.12 -14.33 6.53
N ASP A 168 1.28 -15.64 6.35
CA ASP A 168 2.52 -16.23 5.83
C ASP A 168 2.79 -15.75 4.41
N LEU A 169 3.88 -15.02 4.19
CA LEU A 169 4.17 -14.36 2.91
C LEU A 169 4.38 -15.36 1.77
N PRO A 170 5.26 -16.37 1.88
CA PRO A 170 5.45 -17.34 0.80
C PRO A 170 4.14 -18.03 0.41
N ARG A 171 3.34 -18.47 1.39
CA ARG A 171 2.06 -19.11 1.14
C ARG A 171 1.07 -18.20 0.44
N SER A 172 0.97 -16.94 0.89
CA SER A 172 0.06 -15.94 0.33
C SER A 172 0.41 -15.61 -1.11
N LEU A 173 1.70 -15.33 -1.38
CA LEU A 173 2.18 -14.96 -2.71
C LEU A 173 2.07 -16.13 -3.69
N ALA A 174 2.40 -17.35 -3.28
CA ALA A 174 2.21 -18.54 -4.11
C ALA A 174 0.73 -18.76 -4.46
N SER A 175 -0.19 -18.59 -3.48
CA SER A 175 -1.63 -18.74 -3.70
C SER A 175 -2.17 -17.70 -4.66
N LEU A 176 -1.76 -16.41 -4.53
CA LEU A 176 -2.14 -15.33 -5.44
C LEU A 176 -1.58 -15.51 -6.85
N ALA A 177 -0.35 -16.02 -6.97
CA ALA A 177 0.24 -16.35 -8.25
C ALA A 177 -0.51 -17.51 -8.93
N PHE A 178 -0.90 -18.54 -8.18
CA PHE A 178 -1.66 -19.68 -8.67
C PHE A 178 -3.04 -19.26 -9.19
N GLU A 179 -3.79 -18.42 -8.42
CA GLU A 179 -5.10 -17.91 -8.83
C GLU A 179 -5.07 -17.19 -10.18
N GLY A 180 -4.00 -16.45 -10.47
CA GLY A 180 -3.67 -16.02 -11.83
C GLY A 180 -4.07 -14.60 -12.22
N ARG A 181 -4.91 -13.88 -11.46
CA ARG A 181 -5.35 -12.51 -11.82
C ARG A 181 -4.18 -11.52 -11.97
N ARG A 182 -3.12 -11.70 -11.18
CA ARG A 182 -1.86 -10.94 -11.22
C ARG A 182 -0.66 -11.90 -11.11
N ARG A 183 -0.71 -12.99 -11.88
CA ARG A 183 0.20 -14.13 -11.80
C ARG A 183 1.66 -13.72 -11.75
N GLU A 184 2.13 -13.01 -12.76
CA GLU A 184 3.56 -12.66 -12.87
C GLU A 184 4.02 -11.79 -11.70
N LEU A 185 3.22 -10.81 -11.31
CA LEU A 185 3.54 -9.96 -10.16
C LEU A 185 3.78 -10.80 -8.89
N PHE A 186 2.82 -11.66 -8.55
CA PHE A 186 2.93 -12.44 -7.32
C PHE A 186 3.96 -13.57 -7.40
N ALA A 187 4.21 -14.12 -8.59
CA ALA A 187 5.29 -15.06 -8.82
C ALA A 187 6.67 -14.39 -8.64
N ASP A 188 6.85 -13.18 -9.13
CA ASP A 188 8.09 -12.41 -8.94
C ASP A 188 8.29 -12.04 -7.46
N GLU A 189 7.24 -11.63 -6.75
CA GLU A 189 7.31 -11.36 -5.31
C GLU A 189 7.58 -12.63 -4.49
N PHE A 190 7.03 -13.78 -4.91
CA PHE A 190 7.37 -15.06 -4.31
C PHE A 190 8.86 -15.40 -4.45
N VAL A 191 9.42 -15.25 -5.65
CA VAL A 191 10.86 -15.43 -5.89
C VAL A 191 11.68 -14.44 -5.04
N ALA A 192 11.23 -13.20 -4.92
CA ALA A 192 11.88 -12.21 -4.07
C ALA A 192 11.90 -12.62 -2.59
N VAL A 193 10.82 -13.22 -2.06
CA VAL A 193 10.80 -13.79 -0.70
C VAL A 193 11.87 -14.87 -0.53
N LEU A 194 12.02 -15.77 -1.50
CA LEU A 194 13.06 -16.80 -1.42
C LEU A 194 14.46 -16.20 -1.45
N LYS A 195 14.69 -15.14 -2.24
CA LYS A 195 15.95 -14.39 -2.25
C LYS A 195 16.23 -13.68 -0.91
N MET A 196 15.18 -13.23 -0.19
CA MET A 196 15.35 -12.68 1.15
C MET A 196 15.88 -13.74 2.13
N ILE A 197 15.34 -14.96 2.07
CA ILE A 197 15.86 -16.10 2.85
C ILE A 197 17.32 -16.39 2.49
N ASP A 198 17.66 -16.37 1.21
CA ASP A 198 19.03 -16.53 0.73
C ASP A 198 20.00 -15.49 1.27
N ARG A 199 19.52 -14.28 1.56
CA ARG A 199 20.27 -13.18 2.19
C ARG A 199 20.25 -13.21 3.71
N GLY A 200 19.72 -14.27 4.33
CA GLY A 200 19.73 -14.45 5.77
C GLY A 200 18.48 -13.98 6.51
N VAL A 201 17.42 -13.51 5.82
CA VAL A 201 16.17 -13.18 6.50
C VAL A 201 15.54 -14.47 7.07
N PRO A 202 15.32 -14.55 8.39
CA PRO A 202 14.73 -15.73 9.01
C PRO A 202 13.31 -16.00 8.47
N ARG A 203 13.03 -17.27 8.13
CA ARG A 203 11.72 -17.68 7.58
C ARG A 203 10.54 -17.22 8.45
N GLN A 204 10.74 -17.21 9.77
CA GLN A 204 9.72 -16.84 10.76
C GLN A 204 9.34 -15.35 10.72
N LYS A 205 10.23 -14.47 10.22
CA LYS A 205 9.95 -13.03 10.02
C LYS A 205 9.10 -12.76 8.78
N LEU A 206 8.94 -13.74 7.89
CA LEU A 206 8.22 -13.57 6.63
C LEU A 206 6.70 -13.67 6.82
N VAL A 207 6.19 -12.76 7.64
CA VAL A 207 4.77 -12.58 7.96
C VAL A 207 4.38 -11.14 7.62
N GLY A 208 3.19 -10.96 7.06
CA GLY A 208 2.73 -9.64 6.63
C GLY A 208 1.27 -9.61 6.22
N SER A 209 0.93 -8.71 5.31
CA SER A 209 -0.43 -8.62 4.76
C SER A 209 -0.74 -9.79 3.83
N TRP A 210 -2.02 -10.03 3.60
CA TRP A 210 -2.49 -11.07 2.67
C TRP A 210 -1.96 -10.88 1.23
N ALA A 211 -1.61 -9.65 0.84
CA ALA A 211 -1.13 -9.30 -0.49
C ALA A 211 0.41 -9.17 -0.57
N GLY A 212 1.13 -9.60 0.45
CA GLY A 212 2.59 -9.67 0.43
C GLY A 212 3.35 -8.48 0.97
N ALA A 213 2.67 -7.42 1.46
CA ALA A 213 3.35 -6.30 2.12
C ALA A 213 3.69 -6.66 3.56
N PHE A 214 4.86 -6.21 4.07
CA PHE A 214 5.34 -6.62 5.39
C PHE A 214 6.23 -5.58 6.08
N GLY A 215 6.45 -5.83 7.37
CA GLY A 215 7.25 -4.98 8.22
C GLY A 215 6.61 -3.62 8.50
N ASN A 216 7.32 -2.76 9.19
CA ASN A 216 6.86 -1.42 9.54
C ASN A 216 6.50 -0.56 8.32
N PRO A 217 7.30 -0.56 7.22
CA PRO A 217 7.01 0.23 6.03
C PRO A 217 6.05 -0.45 5.05
N GLN A 218 5.56 -1.65 5.33
CA GLN A 218 4.71 -2.44 4.44
C GLN A 218 5.29 -2.56 3.02
N PHE A 219 6.57 -2.88 2.94
CA PHE A 219 7.24 -3.14 1.66
C PHE A 219 6.80 -4.47 1.05
N LEU A 220 6.82 -4.53 -0.27
CA LEU A 220 6.83 -5.81 -0.98
C LEU A 220 8.25 -6.42 -0.94
N PRO A 221 8.40 -7.75 -1.08
CA PRO A 221 9.69 -8.42 -1.08
C PRO A 221 10.71 -7.85 -2.05
N SER A 222 10.29 -7.54 -3.27
CA SER A 222 11.17 -6.91 -4.27
C SER A 222 11.63 -5.51 -3.87
N VAL A 223 10.76 -4.75 -3.20
CA VAL A 223 11.10 -3.43 -2.65
C VAL A 223 12.11 -3.56 -1.52
N TYR A 224 11.89 -4.50 -0.59
CA TYR A 224 12.85 -4.80 0.48
C TYR A 224 14.24 -5.10 -0.08
N LEU A 225 14.33 -6.02 -1.04
CA LEU A 225 15.60 -6.40 -1.67
C LEU A 225 16.34 -5.22 -2.32
N ARG A 226 15.61 -4.21 -2.78
CA ARG A 226 16.13 -3.04 -3.48
C ARG A 226 16.55 -1.91 -2.55
N VAL A 227 15.74 -1.62 -1.50
CA VAL A 227 15.90 -0.37 -0.73
C VAL A 227 16.08 -0.55 0.77
N ALA A 228 15.85 -1.73 1.36
CA ALA A 228 16.02 -1.92 2.80
C ALA A 228 17.46 -1.63 3.22
N GLN A 229 17.61 -1.01 4.40
CA GLN A 229 18.88 -0.58 4.93
C GLN A 229 19.10 -1.15 6.34
N ASP A 230 20.25 -1.73 6.55
CA ASP A 230 20.80 -2.03 7.87
C ASP A 230 21.47 -0.74 8.39
N ALA A 231 20.79 -0.04 9.26
CA ALA A 231 21.20 1.27 9.74
C ALA A 231 21.80 1.20 11.14
N ASP A 232 21.56 0.14 11.89
CA ASP A 232 22.19 -0.13 13.18
C ASP A 232 23.45 -1.03 13.06
N GLY A 233 23.67 -1.65 11.89
CA GLY A 233 24.89 -2.38 11.56
C GLY A 233 24.93 -3.78 12.12
N ASP A 234 23.79 -4.39 12.44
CA ASP A 234 23.70 -5.74 12.98
C ASP A 234 23.84 -6.86 11.93
N GLY A 235 23.88 -6.48 10.63
CA GLY A 235 24.04 -7.37 9.48
C GLY A 235 22.73 -7.78 8.79
N LEU A 236 21.57 -7.30 9.26
CA LEU A 236 20.27 -7.58 8.67
C LEU A 236 19.39 -6.31 8.65
N PRO A 237 18.90 -5.84 7.50
CA PRO A 237 17.89 -4.79 7.45
C PRO A 237 16.59 -5.21 8.14
N ASP A 238 16.47 -5.05 9.47
CA ASP A 238 15.32 -5.47 10.28
C ASP A 238 14.19 -4.43 10.27
N ILE A 239 13.43 -4.36 9.20
CA ILE A 239 12.28 -3.46 9.09
C ILE A 239 11.06 -3.91 9.92
N TRP A 240 11.15 -5.02 10.66
CA TRP A 240 10.08 -5.51 11.55
C TRP A 240 10.22 -4.97 12.97
N ALA A 241 11.43 -4.93 13.51
CA ALA A 241 11.69 -4.57 14.89
C ALA A 241 12.66 -3.38 15.07
N SER A 242 13.65 -3.19 14.16
CA SER A 242 14.57 -2.07 14.23
C SER A 242 13.93 -0.76 13.76
N ARG A 243 13.88 0.22 14.66
CA ARG A 243 13.45 1.59 14.34
C ARG A 243 14.44 2.26 13.38
N ALA A 244 15.73 1.99 13.58
CA ALA A 244 16.81 2.52 12.75
C ALA A 244 16.64 2.12 11.29
N ASP A 245 16.49 0.82 11.07
CA ASP A 245 16.34 0.24 9.75
C ASP A 245 15.04 0.66 9.07
N THR A 246 13.95 0.72 9.83
CA THR A 246 12.66 1.21 9.36
C THR A 246 12.77 2.63 8.80
N ILE A 247 13.34 3.56 9.60
CA ILE A 247 13.51 4.98 9.22
C ILE A 247 14.42 5.10 8.00
N ALA A 248 15.57 4.42 8.01
CA ALA A 248 16.53 4.47 6.92
C ALA A 248 15.98 3.83 5.63
N SER A 249 15.25 2.72 5.74
CA SER A 249 14.66 2.04 4.60
C SER A 249 13.56 2.87 3.93
N ILE A 250 12.68 3.52 4.70
CA ILE A 250 11.68 4.45 4.16
C ILE A 250 12.38 5.63 3.46
N ALA A 251 13.38 6.24 4.10
CA ALA A 251 14.12 7.34 3.49
C ALA A 251 14.82 6.92 2.19
N ASN A 252 15.43 5.72 2.18
CA ASN A 252 16.09 5.19 0.99
C ASN A 252 15.09 4.90 -0.14
N TYR A 253 13.89 4.41 0.19
CA TYR A 253 12.81 4.26 -0.81
C TYR A 253 12.50 5.59 -1.50
N PHE A 254 12.31 6.66 -0.72
CA PHE A 254 12.00 7.99 -1.26
C PHE A 254 13.13 8.54 -2.14
N ARG A 255 14.38 8.38 -1.70
CA ARG A 255 15.55 8.75 -2.51
C ARG A 255 15.60 7.99 -3.83
N ASP A 256 15.41 6.66 -3.77
CA ASP A 256 15.40 5.78 -4.95
C ASP A 256 14.26 6.12 -5.91
N ALA A 257 13.11 6.54 -5.38
CA ALA A 257 11.96 7.00 -6.16
C ALA A 257 12.08 8.44 -6.69
N GLY A 258 13.20 9.12 -6.43
CA GLY A 258 13.50 10.45 -6.98
C GLY A 258 13.03 11.63 -6.14
N TRP A 259 12.98 11.47 -4.82
CA TRP A 259 12.72 12.61 -3.90
C TRP A 259 13.72 13.73 -4.12
N ARG A 260 13.23 14.95 -4.18
CA ARG A 260 14.02 16.18 -4.39
C ARG A 260 14.23 16.89 -3.05
N PRO A 261 15.46 16.91 -2.51
CA PRO A 261 15.76 17.62 -1.28
C PRO A 261 15.41 19.10 -1.36
N GLY A 262 14.80 19.66 -0.30
CA GLY A 262 14.44 21.08 -0.24
C GLY A 262 13.15 21.45 -0.99
N GLU A 263 12.60 20.60 -1.84
CA GLU A 263 11.29 20.81 -2.46
C GLU A 263 10.18 20.30 -1.51
N PRO A 264 9.13 21.10 -1.20
CA PRO A 264 8.01 20.61 -0.41
C PRO A 264 7.24 19.52 -1.16
N TRP A 265 6.46 18.68 -0.47
CA TRP A 265 5.56 17.71 -1.13
C TRP A 265 4.40 18.42 -1.84
N GLY A 266 3.97 19.55 -1.33
CA GLY A 266 2.88 20.39 -1.76
C GLY A 266 2.45 21.30 -0.64
N PHE A 267 1.42 22.10 -0.86
CA PHE A 267 0.86 23.00 0.16
C PHE A 267 -0.56 23.43 -0.20
N ALA A 268 -1.34 23.77 0.84
CA ALA A 268 -2.71 24.24 0.70
C ALA A 268 -2.75 25.64 0.09
N VAL A 269 -3.69 25.85 -0.84
CA VAL A 269 -3.88 27.14 -1.52
C VAL A 269 -5.36 27.52 -1.56
N THR A 270 -5.60 28.81 -1.78
CA THR A 270 -6.89 29.38 -2.12
C THR A 270 -6.91 29.71 -3.61
N ALA A 271 -7.95 29.26 -4.30
CA ALA A 271 -8.20 29.59 -5.71
C ALA A 271 -9.25 30.68 -5.81
N PRO A 272 -9.11 31.67 -6.71
CA PRO A 272 -10.12 32.68 -6.93
C PRO A 272 -11.44 32.07 -7.46
N ALA A 273 -12.57 32.64 -7.10
CA ALA A 273 -13.90 32.15 -7.51
C ALA A 273 -14.04 32.08 -9.05
N GLY A 274 -13.43 33.04 -9.76
CA GLY A 274 -13.46 33.12 -11.23
C GLY A 274 -12.39 32.28 -11.94
N LEU A 275 -11.70 31.36 -11.26
CA LEU A 275 -10.69 30.52 -11.89
C LEU A 275 -11.31 29.65 -13.00
N ASP A 276 -10.86 29.83 -14.23
CA ASP A 276 -11.29 29.00 -15.35
C ASP A 276 -10.64 27.62 -15.33
N ARG A 277 -11.34 26.67 -14.74
CA ARG A 277 -10.86 25.28 -14.57
C ARG A 277 -10.79 24.51 -15.88
N SER A 278 -11.53 24.93 -16.92
CA SER A 278 -11.44 24.28 -18.24
C SER A 278 -10.06 24.41 -18.87
N ARG A 279 -9.33 25.48 -18.55
CA ARG A 279 -7.95 25.71 -19.00
C ARG A 279 -6.88 24.99 -18.17
N LEU A 280 -7.26 24.39 -17.05
CA LEU A 280 -6.36 23.64 -16.19
C LEU A 280 -6.18 22.19 -16.65
N GLY A 281 -7.04 21.73 -17.56
CA GLY A 281 -7.13 20.35 -18.02
C GLY A 281 -5.78 19.69 -18.25
N THR A 282 -5.72 18.41 -17.97
CA THR A 282 -4.51 17.61 -17.98
C THR A 282 -4.56 16.51 -19.03
N ALA A 283 -3.42 16.23 -19.63
CA ALA A 283 -3.11 14.98 -20.31
C ALA A 283 -1.96 14.25 -19.58
N LEU A 284 -1.80 14.49 -18.28
CA LEU A 284 -0.72 13.86 -17.52
C LEU A 284 -0.93 12.34 -17.50
N ALA A 285 0.03 11.65 -18.08
CA ALA A 285 0.11 10.20 -18.03
C ALA A 285 1.12 9.79 -16.96
N SER A 286 0.78 8.76 -16.20
CA SER A 286 1.73 8.06 -15.34
C SER A 286 1.69 6.58 -15.70
N PRO A 287 2.81 5.97 -16.07
CA PRO A 287 2.85 4.53 -16.34
C PRO A 287 2.55 3.69 -15.10
N ARG A 288 2.85 4.21 -13.90
CA ARG A 288 2.60 3.53 -12.63
C ARG A 288 1.19 3.74 -12.09
N CYS A 289 0.66 4.98 -12.19
CA CYS A 289 -0.60 5.37 -11.56
C CYS A 289 -1.51 6.11 -12.56
N PRO A 290 -1.97 5.50 -13.66
CA PRO A 290 -2.57 6.21 -14.78
C PRO A 290 -3.84 6.99 -14.42
N LEU A 291 -4.66 6.50 -13.50
CA LEU A 291 -5.94 7.14 -13.12
C LEU A 291 -5.79 8.25 -12.08
N VAL A 292 -4.67 8.31 -11.38
CA VAL A 292 -4.46 9.25 -10.27
C VAL A 292 -4.34 10.68 -10.78
N PHE A 293 -3.69 10.87 -11.92
CA PHE A 293 -3.45 12.19 -12.50
C PHE A 293 -4.62 12.76 -13.30
N ALA A 294 -5.68 12.00 -13.55
CA ALA A 294 -6.85 12.50 -14.27
C ALA A 294 -7.53 13.71 -13.60
N ARG A 295 -7.29 13.89 -12.31
CA ARG A 295 -7.84 15.01 -11.51
C ARG A 295 -6.83 16.12 -11.24
N HIS A 296 -5.58 16.00 -11.71
CA HIS A 296 -4.57 17.02 -11.56
C HIS A 296 -4.57 17.95 -12.77
N SER A 297 -4.22 19.22 -12.57
CA SER A 297 -3.92 20.13 -13.67
C SER A 297 -2.65 19.71 -14.41
N ARG A 298 -2.37 20.36 -15.53
CA ARG A 298 -1.02 20.38 -16.11
C ARG A 298 -0.02 21.01 -15.14
N TRP A 299 1.26 20.68 -15.32
CA TRP A 299 2.36 21.31 -14.60
C TRP A 299 2.49 22.79 -14.99
N ARG A 300 2.64 23.65 -13.99
CA ARG A 300 2.97 25.07 -14.14
C ARG A 300 3.93 25.48 -13.04
N THR A 301 4.70 26.53 -13.29
CA THR A 301 5.55 27.16 -12.28
C THR A 301 4.70 27.85 -11.20
N LEU A 302 5.26 28.02 -10.00
CA LEU A 302 4.59 28.77 -8.93
C LEU A 302 4.34 30.24 -9.35
N ARG A 303 5.20 30.81 -10.17
CA ARG A 303 5.02 32.12 -10.79
C ARG A 303 3.74 32.19 -11.64
N GLU A 304 3.51 31.18 -12.49
CA GLU A 304 2.30 31.09 -13.31
C GLU A 304 1.04 30.92 -12.44
N TRP A 305 1.12 30.09 -11.39
CA TRP A 305 -0.01 29.91 -10.44
C TRP A 305 -0.33 31.20 -9.73
N ARG A 306 0.69 31.95 -9.29
CA ARG A 306 0.52 33.28 -8.69
C ARG A 306 -0.16 34.26 -9.64
N ALA A 307 0.27 34.29 -10.91
CA ALA A 307 -0.35 35.14 -11.93
C ALA A 307 -1.82 34.80 -12.21
N MET A 308 -2.24 33.55 -11.92
CA MET A 308 -3.64 33.13 -11.99
C MET A 308 -4.45 33.43 -10.72
N GLY A 309 -3.86 34.11 -9.74
CA GLY A 309 -4.51 34.47 -8.48
C GLY A 309 -4.56 33.33 -7.46
N ILE A 310 -3.83 32.23 -7.66
CA ILE A 310 -3.68 31.17 -6.65
C ILE A 310 -2.76 31.69 -5.54
N MET A 311 -3.17 31.54 -4.28
CA MET A 311 -2.42 32.04 -3.13
C MET A 311 -2.25 30.94 -2.07
N PRO A 312 -1.04 30.78 -1.48
CA PRO A 312 -0.84 29.88 -0.35
C PRO A 312 -1.73 30.28 0.83
N GLN A 313 -2.38 29.32 1.48
CA GLN A 313 -3.18 29.60 2.69
C GLN A 313 -2.33 30.11 3.85
N ALA A 314 -1.07 29.71 3.93
CA ALA A 314 -0.10 30.22 4.91
C ALA A 314 0.42 31.63 4.60
N GLY A 315 0.01 32.25 3.49
CA GLY A 315 0.46 33.58 3.06
C GLY A 315 1.89 33.64 2.50
N VAL A 316 2.68 32.57 2.63
CA VAL A 316 4.08 32.51 2.20
C VAL A 316 4.24 31.39 1.18
N TRP A 317 4.98 31.65 0.11
CA TRP A 317 5.34 30.65 -0.89
C TRP A 317 6.48 29.77 -0.36
N PRO A 318 6.30 28.44 -0.24
CA PRO A 318 7.29 27.59 0.41
C PRO A 318 8.42 27.14 -0.54
N ALA A 319 8.41 27.59 -1.79
CA ALA A 319 9.43 27.26 -2.80
C ALA A 319 9.58 28.40 -3.80
N GLY A 320 10.66 28.36 -4.59
CA GLY A 320 10.98 29.37 -5.60
C GLY A 320 9.99 29.40 -6.77
N ASP A 321 9.95 30.53 -7.46
CA ASP A 321 9.00 30.83 -8.54
C ASP A 321 9.02 29.82 -9.69
N ASP A 322 10.16 29.19 -9.98
CA ASP A 322 10.33 28.23 -11.08
C ASP A 322 9.98 26.78 -10.67
N THR A 323 9.65 26.53 -9.39
CA THR A 323 9.19 25.23 -8.93
C THR A 323 7.89 24.85 -9.64
N LEU A 324 7.87 23.64 -10.20
CA LEU A 324 6.72 23.09 -10.89
C LEU A 324 5.75 22.45 -9.92
N ALA A 325 4.46 22.75 -10.07
CA ALA A 325 3.39 22.13 -9.32
C ALA A 325 2.16 21.89 -10.18
N THR A 326 1.34 20.90 -9.78
CA THR A 326 0.01 20.66 -10.30
C THR A 326 -1.03 21.16 -9.31
N PHE A 327 -2.14 21.68 -9.82
CA PHE A 327 -3.29 22.09 -9.00
C PHE A 327 -4.24 20.91 -8.82
N PHE A 328 -4.70 20.72 -7.59
CA PHE A 328 -5.59 19.63 -7.20
C PHE A 328 -6.66 20.08 -6.20
N GLU A 329 -7.92 19.81 -6.51
CA GLU A 329 -9.09 20.05 -5.65
C GLU A 329 -9.70 18.71 -5.22
N PRO A 330 -9.31 18.14 -4.06
CA PRO A 330 -9.79 16.81 -3.63
C PRO A 330 -11.31 16.73 -3.46
N ASP A 331 -11.92 17.81 -2.95
CA ASP A 331 -13.36 17.90 -2.67
C ASP A 331 -14.10 18.84 -3.65
N GLY A 332 -13.44 19.20 -4.76
CA GLY A 332 -14.00 20.07 -5.80
C GLY A 332 -13.86 21.57 -5.52
N PRO A 333 -14.41 22.40 -6.43
CA PRO A 333 -14.30 23.85 -6.38
C PRO A 333 -14.89 24.46 -5.10
N GLY A 334 -14.26 25.55 -4.61
CA GLY A 334 -14.70 26.25 -3.41
C GLY A 334 -14.32 25.58 -2.08
N ARG A 335 -13.58 24.48 -2.15
CA ARG A 335 -12.96 23.80 -1.00
C ARG A 335 -11.45 24.03 -1.01
N THR A 336 -10.76 23.49 0.00
CA THR A 336 -9.29 23.55 0.05
C THR A 336 -8.70 22.92 -1.18
N ALA A 337 -7.88 23.68 -1.90
CA ALA A 337 -7.09 23.23 -3.02
C ALA A 337 -5.62 23.08 -2.61
N TYR A 338 -4.85 22.40 -3.43
CA TYR A 338 -3.42 22.16 -3.19
C TYR A 338 -2.62 22.42 -4.46
N LEU A 339 -1.41 22.96 -4.29
CA LEU A 339 -0.35 22.87 -5.26
C LEU A 339 0.58 21.72 -4.86
N LEU A 340 0.76 20.76 -5.76
CA LEU A 340 1.44 19.49 -5.52
C LEU A 340 2.68 19.42 -6.41
N THR A 341 3.85 19.26 -5.79
CA THR A 341 5.16 19.32 -6.47
C THR A 341 5.59 17.94 -7.00
N GLY A 342 6.85 17.84 -7.46
CA GLY A 342 7.48 16.59 -7.86
C GLY A 342 7.52 15.56 -6.70
N ASN A 343 7.70 16.02 -5.48
CA ASN A 343 7.76 15.15 -4.29
C ASN A 343 6.40 14.50 -3.95
N TYR A 344 5.29 15.12 -4.29
CA TYR A 344 3.99 14.46 -4.19
C TYR A 344 3.89 13.22 -5.08
N ARG A 345 4.52 13.24 -6.26
CA ARG A 345 4.57 12.07 -7.15
C ARG A 345 5.34 10.91 -6.53
N VAL A 346 6.40 11.22 -5.79
CA VAL A 346 7.17 10.19 -5.06
C VAL A 346 6.31 9.52 -3.99
N ILE A 347 5.47 10.30 -3.29
CA ILE A 347 4.49 9.72 -2.35
C ILE A 347 3.45 8.86 -3.08
N LEU A 348 2.99 9.29 -4.25
CA LEU A 348 2.07 8.49 -5.08
C LEU A 348 2.71 7.18 -5.59
N ASP A 349 4.02 7.14 -5.80
CA ASP A 349 4.72 5.92 -6.18
C ASP A 349 4.72 4.87 -5.06
N TYR A 350 4.63 5.31 -3.80
CA TYR A 350 4.43 4.41 -2.66
C TYR A 350 3.04 3.78 -2.68
N ASN A 351 2.00 4.60 -2.91
CA ASN A 351 0.63 4.14 -3.04
C ASN A 351 -0.15 5.03 -4.02
N CYS A 352 -0.65 4.44 -5.12
CA CYS A 352 -1.36 5.13 -6.20
C CYS A 352 -2.74 5.66 -5.79
N SER A 353 -2.82 6.42 -4.70
CA SER A 353 -4.04 7.04 -4.21
C SER A 353 -3.80 8.49 -3.84
N ASN A 354 -4.53 9.42 -4.47
CA ASN A 354 -4.48 10.85 -4.09
C ASN A 354 -4.84 11.08 -2.63
N PHE A 355 -5.80 10.34 -2.10
CA PHE A 355 -6.20 10.50 -0.70
C PHE A 355 -5.10 10.03 0.25
N TYR A 356 -4.43 8.92 -0.10
CA TYR A 356 -3.26 8.46 0.64
C TYR A 356 -2.15 9.51 0.60
N ALA A 357 -1.70 9.89 -0.57
CA ALA A 357 -0.56 10.79 -0.71
C ALA A 357 -0.80 12.16 -0.05
N LEU A 358 -2.03 12.71 -0.19
CA LEU A 358 -2.40 13.96 0.45
C LEU A 358 -2.42 13.84 1.97
N SER A 359 -2.94 12.73 2.52
CA SER A 359 -2.96 12.52 3.96
C SER A 359 -1.57 12.24 4.54
N VAL A 360 -0.66 11.61 3.79
CA VAL A 360 0.76 11.48 4.18
C VAL A 360 1.40 12.87 4.30
N GLY A 361 1.24 13.73 3.30
CA GLY A 361 1.77 15.10 3.35
C GLY A 361 1.21 15.89 4.53
N LEU A 362 -0.11 15.86 4.74
CA LEU A 362 -0.77 16.55 5.84
C LEU A 362 -0.35 16.00 7.21
N LEU A 363 -0.17 14.69 7.35
CA LEU A 363 0.34 14.09 8.58
C LEU A 363 1.80 14.52 8.84
N ALA A 364 2.61 14.59 7.80
CA ALA A 364 3.98 15.09 7.92
C ALA A 364 4.01 16.56 8.41
N ASP A 365 3.14 17.41 7.86
CA ASP A 365 3.01 18.80 8.29
C ASP A 365 2.58 18.91 9.77
N GLU A 366 1.67 18.05 10.22
CA GLU A 366 1.24 18.01 11.63
C GLU A 366 2.33 17.47 12.56
N ILE A 367 3.13 16.50 12.14
CA ILE A 367 4.25 15.99 12.95
C ILE A 367 5.35 17.03 13.11
N SER A 368 5.55 17.89 12.11
CA SER A 368 6.61 18.92 12.10
C SER A 368 6.33 20.15 12.98
N ARG A 369 5.08 20.38 13.39
CA ARG A 369 4.63 21.47 14.28
C ARG A 369 4.88 21.12 15.75
#